data_c8dbc07a8c4684bae0b9e1ec1e4d039d
#
_entry.id   c8dbc07a8c4684bae0b9e1ec1e4d039d
#
_cell.length_a   1.000
_cell.length_b   1.000
_cell.length_c   1.000
_cell.angle_alpha   90.00
_cell.angle_beta   90.00
_cell.angle_gamma   90.00
#
_symmetry.space_group_name_H-M   'P 1'
#
loop_
_entity.id
_entity.type
_entity.pdbx_description
1 polymer ?
#
loop_
_entity_poly.entity_id
_entity_poly.type
_entity_poly.pdbx_seq_one_letter_code
_entity_poly.pdbx_strand_id
1 'polypeptide(L)'
;MISPRLVGHYALAALTLFTEASPRQITAVPPESMFRGGPAHHGVYSGGGPALVGLAWRAPTDGDVISSPAIANGVVYVGSGDGGLYALDLATGARKWRFDAGSAVTSSPAVGGGLVFAAARDRSIFAVDAATGARRWRIVTKPDLPLAWGHESGEYYLSSPAYVDGTIVVGAGDGGVYALDATTGRQKWRAQTEGRVRASPAVANSRVYVGSYDGRVYCFDLATGALRWRYDTEGTTLQSGSYGFDRRSIQSSPTVDDGVVYVGARDGFLYAINAADGKLRWRVDHKISWVITSPAVSEHMVYLGSSDAHFAQALDTLGSERWRFGADVPVWSSPAIAGNLVYFGDAAGRLHALDRASGTEKWMFRTGAQIYSSPVIAGDLVIVGSTDGGVYALRTSGGPQRKRVVFFDSAYAKAATVRQPDVTARYFVNRGYQQVDPAGLEHFLMDRIADHAPSVVVFAVDQTPAAIVTTPLGQSLLRRYLDAGGKVVWPGKPPMIFQMDLATGNYPPMSQMNWSAPNELLGVPHDAALFDMRGAHATVAGTRIGLPARWRDSWSVAPAGVTTVLGVDEWGLAAAWIKRYSGPPGTGFVRVPGDDPMVIYEAAEGIV
;
A
#
# COMPACT_ATOMS: atom_id res chain seq x y z
N MET A 1 50.80 -61.02 35.73
CA MET A 1 51.67 -59.83 35.78
C MET A 1 51.46 -59.04 34.52
N ILE A 2 51.17 -57.75 34.70
CA ILE A 2 51.14 -56.66 33.71
C ILE A 2 49.95 -56.63 32.75
N SER A 3 49.04 -55.71 33.08
CA SER A 3 47.92 -55.14 32.27
C SER A 3 48.40 -54.35 31.07
N PRO A 4 47.70 -54.36 29.92
CA PRO A 4 47.85 -53.34 28.88
C PRO A 4 46.73 -52.31 28.97
N ARG A 5 47.13 -51.02 28.78
CA ARG A 5 46.31 -49.82 28.77
C ARG A 5 45.39 -49.74 27.59
N LEU A 6 44.12 -49.36 27.81
CA LEU A 6 43.19 -48.87 26.81
C LEU A 6 43.66 -47.50 26.28
N VAL A 7 43.76 -47.36 24.96
CA VAL A 7 43.87 -46.12 24.24
C VAL A 7 42.47 -45.78 23.66
N GLY A 8 41.85 -44.75 24.24
CA GLY A 8 40.57 -44.26 23.74
C GLY A 8 40.77 -43.33 22.52
N HIS A 9 40.06 -43.66 21.42
CA HIS A 9 39.97 -42.79 20.27
C HIS A 9 38.81 -41.79 20.49
N TYR A 10 39.12 -40.51 20.60
CA TYR A 10 38.13 -39.43 20.52
C TYR A 10 37.85 -39.15 19.05
N ALA A 11 36.66 -39.48 18.57
CA ALA A 11 36.13 -39.01 17.29
C ALA A 11 35.63 -37.57 17.48
N LEU A 12 36.27 -36.62 16.84
CA LEU A 12 35.84 -35.24 16.74
C LEU A 12 34.66 -35.18 15.73
N ALA A 13 33.42 -35.06 16.23
CA ALA A 13 32.27 -34.73 15.40
C ALA A 13 32.30 -33.24 15.08
N ALA A 14 32.58 -32.91 13.83
CA ALA A 14 32.44 -31.56 13.31
C ALA A 14 30.95 -31.23 13.18
N LEU A 15 30.44 -30.38 14.08
CA LEU A 15 29.11 -29.81 14.02
C LEU A 15 29.13 -28.69 12.96
N THR A 16 28.65 -28.98 11.77
CA THR A 16 28.38 -27.97 10.74
C THR A 16 27.14 -27.18 11.18
N LEU A 17 27.35 -25.99 11.73
CA LEU A 17 26.30 -25.02 11.97
C LEU A 17 25.80 -24.51 10.60
N PHE A 18 24.65 -25.03 10.14
CA PHE A 18 23.87 -24.36 9.11
C PHE A 18 23.29 -23.10 9.76
N THR A 19 23.86 -21.95 9.44
CA THR A 19 23.20 -20.68 9.69
C THR A 19 22.02 -20.60 8.73
N GLU A 20 20.81 -20.85 9.24
CA GLU A 20 19.60 -20.47 8.55
C GLU A 20 19.65 -18.94 8.34
N ALA A 21 19.73 -18.53 7.09
CA ALA A 21 19.58 -17.13 6.73
C ALA A 21 18.17 -16.70 7.17
N SER A 22 18.09 -15.78 8.12
CA SER A 22 16.84 -15.15 8.54
C SER A 22 16.09 -14.66 7.30
N PRO A 23 14.77 -14.88 7.19
CA PRO A 23 13.99 -14.37 6.08
C PRO A 23 14.17 -12.85 6.02
N ARG A 24 14.70 -12.34 4.89
CA ARG A 24 14.80 -10.91 4.64
C ARG A 24 13.40 -10.33 4.78
N GLN A 25 13.23 -9.40 5.70
CA GLN A 25 12.00 -8.61 5.82
C GLN A 25 11.78 -7.89 4.49
N ILE A 26 10.68 -8.24 3.81
CA ILE A 26 10.21 -7.57 2.61
C ILE A 26 9.86 -6.14 3.04
N THR A 27 10.61 -5.16 2.58
CA THR A 27 10.25 -3.75 2.76
C THR A 27 8.94 -3.52 2.00
N ALA A 28 7.85 -3.35 2.73
CA ALA A 28 6.54 -3.15 2.13
C ALA A 28 6.58 -1.91 1.23
N VAL A 29 6.35 -2.12 -0.07
CA VAL A 29 6.16 -1.02 -1.02
C VAL A 29 4.88 -0.29 -0.61
N PRO A 30 4.86 1.07 -0.53
CA PRO A 30 3.64 1.80 -0.23
C PRO A 30 2.51 1.38 -1.18
N PRO A 31 1.25 1.21 -0.71
CA PRO A 31 0.15 0.72 -1.52
C PRO A 31 -0.11 1.53 -2.80
N GLU A 32 0.21 2.82 -2.78
CA GLU A 32 0.00 3.77 -3.87
C GLU A 32 1.13 3.79 -4.90
N SER A 33 2.14 2.95 -4.76
CA SER A 33 3.37 3.01 -5.58
C SER A 33 3.29 2.23 -6.90
N MET A 34 2.21 1.52 -7.17
CA MET A 34 2.03 0.77 -8.42
C MET A 34 0.56 0.50 -8.74
N PHE A 35 0.32 -0.12 -9.91
CA PHE A 35 -1.00 -0.53 -10.33
C PHE A 35 -1.72 -1.34 -9.24
N ARG A 36 -2.98 -1.00 -8.96
CA ARG A 36 -3.84 -1.65 -7.98
C ARG A 36 -3.36 -1.58 -6.53
N GLY A 37 -2.55 -0.57 -6.18
CA GLY A 37 -2.14 -0.27 -4.82
C GLY A 37 -1.05 -1.17 -4.23
N GLY A 38 -0.57 -2.17 -4.97
CA GLY A 38 0.49 -3.05 -4.49
C GLY A 38 0.66 -4.31 -5.32
N PRO A 39 1.68 -5.14 -5.03
CA PRO A 39 2.05 -6.27 -5.88
C PRO A 39 0.98 -7.38 -5.94
N ALA A 40 0.13 -7.54 -4.94
CA ALA A 40 -0.98 -8.50 -4.95
C ALA A 40 -2.25 -7.98 -5.64
N HIS A 41 -2.28 -6.71 -6.04
CA HIS A 41 -3.35 -6.04 -6.80
C HIS A 41 -4.71 -5.94 -6.07
N HIS A 42 -4.74 -5.81 -4.75
CA HIS A 42 -6.01 -5.75 -3.99
C HIS A 42 -6.93 -4.60 -4.42
N GLY A 43 -6.37 -3.49 -4.93
CA GLY A 43 -7.13 -2.30 -5.29
C GLY A 43 -7.71 -1.56 -4.09
N VAL A 44 -7.05 -1.66 -2.94
CA VAL A 44 -7.47 -1.07 -1.66
C VAL A 44 -6.56 0.08 -1.30
N TYR A 45 -7.15 1.22 -0.96
CA TYR A 45 -6.45 2.45 -0.65
C TYR A 45 -6.94 3.03 0.67
N SER A 46 -6.13 3.90 1.28
CA SER A 46 -6.51 4.68 2.45
C SER A 46 -7.06 6.05 2.05
N GLY A 47 -8.12 6.50 2.70
CA GLY A 47 -8.71 7.82 2.44
C GLY A 47 -10.02 7.77 1.65
N GLY A 48 -10.25 8.80 0.82
CA GLY A 48 -11.52 8.97 0.14
C GLY A 48 -12.65 9.42 1.07
N GLY A 49 -13.76 9.89 0.50
CA GLY A 49 -14.90 10.34 1.30
C GLY A 49 -16.23 10.19 0.57
N PRO A 50 -17.33 10.02 1.33
CA PRO A 50 -18.65 9.76 0.78
C PRO A 50 -19.28 10.97 0.04
N ALA A 51 -18.71 12.15 0.15
CA ALA A 51 -19.20 13.34 -0.54
C ALA A 51 -18.11 13.93 -1.44
N LEU A 52 -18.47 14.20 -2.69
CA LEU A 52 -17.64 14.95 -3.64
C LEU A 52 -17.65 16.43 -3.26
N VAL A 53 -16.47 17.01 -3.03
CA VAL A 53 -16.30 18.46 -2.86
C VAL A 53 -16.19 19.15 -4.22
N GLY A 54 -15.44 18.54 -5.15
CA GLY A 54 -15.25 19.05 -6.50
C GLY A 54 -13.89 18.69 -7.09
N LEU A 55 -13.59 19.30 -8.23
CA LEU A 55 -12.31 19.18 -8.89
C LEU A 55 -11.25 19.94 -8.08
N ALA A 56 -10.22 19.23 -7.62
CA ALA A 56 -9.06 19.86 -6.97
C ALA A 56 -8.11 20.43 -8.01
N TRP A 57 -7.77 19.61 -9.03
CA TRP A 57 -6.97 20.04 -10.17
C TRP A 57 -7.17 19.10 -11.37
N ARG A 58 -6.85 19.62 -12.56
CA ARG A 58 -6.71 18.88 -13.80
C ARG A 58 -5.35 19.19 -14.42
N ALA A 59 -4.55 18.16 -14.67
CA ALA A 59 -3.28 18.29 -15.39
C ALA A 59 -3.47 17.77 -16.83
N PRO A 60 -3.21 18.59 -17.87
CA PRO A 60 -3.35 18.15 -19.25
C PRO A 60 -2.11 17.38 -19.71
N THR A 61 -2.35 16.41 -20.58
CA THR A 61 -1.36 15.77 -21.46
C THR A 61 -1.81 15.96 -22.92
N ASP A 62 -0.94 15.63 -23.89
CA ASP A 62 -1.25 15.79 -25.31
C ASP A 62 -1.82 14.51 -25.95
N GLY A 63 -2.16 13.49 -25.16
CA GLY A 63 -2.73 12.22 -25.61
C GLY A 63 -3.56 11.53 -24.53
N ASP A 64 -4.24 10.46 -24.92
CA ASP A 64 -5.13 9.70 -24.05
C ASP A 64 -4.42 9.23 -22.77
N VAL A 65 -5.06 9.38 -21.61
CA VAL A 65 -4.54 8.87 -20.34
C VAL A 65 -5.30 7.60 -19.95
N ILE A 66 -4.84 6.48 -20.49
CA ILE A 66 -5.36 5.13 -20.19
C ILE A 66 -4.64 4.53 -18.99
N SER A 67 -3.39 4.89 -18.78
CA SER A 67 -2.56 4.51 -17.64
C SER A 67 -3.25 4.86 -16.32
N SER A 68 -3.24 3.93 -15.36
CA SER A 68 -3.66 4.25 -14.00
C SER A 68 -2.53 4.95 -13.25
N PRO A 69 -2.81 5.96 -12.43
CA PRO A 69 -1.77 6.67 -11.68
C PRO A 69 -1.06 5.76 -10.67
N ALA A 70 0.23 6.05 -10.41
CA ALA A 70 0.94 5.56 -9.25
C ALA A 70 1.39 6.74 -8.39
N ILE A 71 1.27 6.63 -7.07
CA ILE A 71 1.56 7.75 -6.16
C ILE A 71 2.65 7.35 -5.18
N ALA A 72 3.71 8.14 -5.13
CA ALA A 72 4.77 7.96 -4.15
C ALA A 72 5.35 9.33 -3.77
N ASN A 73 5.59 9.53 -2.47
CA ASN A 73 6.24 10.73 -1.94
C ASN A 73 5.61 12.06 -2.41
N GLY A 74 4.28 12.14 -2.44
CA GLY A 74 3.57 13.35 -2.87
C GLY A 74 3.65 13.65 -4.37
N VAL A 75 4.01 12.65 -5.19
CA VAL A 75 4.09 12.76 -6.65
C VAL A 75 3.19 11.71 -7.30
N VAL A 76 2.41 12.15 -8.29
CA VAL A 76 1.59 11.30 -9.14
C VAL A 76 2.37 11.00 -10.42
N TYR A 77 2.57 9.74 -10.73
CA TYR A 77 3.20 9.27 -11.96
C TYR A 77 2.15 8.66 -12.87
N VAL A 78 2.14 9.03 -14.16
CA VAL A 78 1.15 8.54 -15.12
C VAL A 78 1.72 8.53 -16.53
N GLY A 79 1.39 7.51 -17.31
CA GLY A 79 1.70 7.41 -18.73
C GLY A 79 0.61 8.04 -19.59
N SER A 80 0.98 8.50 -20.79
CA SER A 80 0.05 9.08 -21.77
C SER A 80 0.29 8.52 -23.18
N GLY A 81 -0.76 8.55 -23.98
CA GLY A 81 -0.74 8.19 -25.41
C GLY A 81 0.18 9.08 -26.26
N ASP A 82 0.54 10.27 -25.76
CA ASP A 82 1.52 11.17 -26.39
C ASP A 82 2.99 10.71 -26.27
N GLY A 83 3.22 9.54 -25.67
CA GLY A 83 4.56 8.99 -25.43
C GLY A 83 5.23 9.53 -24.16
N GLY A 84 4.54 10.36 -23.38
CA GLY A 84 5.04 10.93 -22.13
C GLY A 84 4.80 10.03 -20.92
N LEU A 85 5.81 9.92 -20.05
CA LEU A 85 5.63 9.57 -18.65
C LEU A 85 5.73 10.86 -17.84
N TYR A 86 4.68 11.19 -17.10
CA TYR A 86 4.55 12.44 -16.36
C TYR A 86 4.72 12.21 -14.87
N ALA A 87 5.40 13.16 -14.21
CA ALA A 87 5.39 13.32 -12.75
C ALA A 87 4.70 14.62 -12.40
N LEU A 88 3.63 14.53 -11.62
CA LEU A 88 2.81 15.66 -11.21
C LEU A 88 2.86 15.80 -9.69
N ASP A 89 2.80 17.01 -9.20
CA ASP A 89 2.67 17.27 -7.77
C ASP A 89 1.27 16.82 -7.30
N LEU A 90 1.19 16.01 -6.26
CA LEU A 90 -0.06 15.43 -5.78
C LEU A 90 -1.07 16.50 -5.32
N ALA A 91 -0.59 17.57 -4.68
CA ALA A 91 -1.47 18.57 -4.11
C ALA A 91 -2.03 19.56 -5.15
N THR A 92 -1.25 19.85 -6.19
CA THR A 92 -1.52 20.94 -7.13
C THR A 92 -1.71 20.53 -8.59
N GLY A 93 -1.31 19.29 -8.96
CA GLY A 93 -1.29 18.84 -10.34
C GLY A 93 -0.16 19.45 -11.19
N ALA A 94 0.69 20.29 -10.59
CA ALA A 94 1.79 20.92 -11.32
C ALA A 94 2.79 19.89 -11.83
N ARG A 95 3.17 19.98 -13.10
CA ARG A 95 4.14 19.07 -13.71
C ARG A 95 5.53 19.32 -13.15
N LYS A 96 6.11 18.31 -12.50
CA LYS A 96 7.49 18.30 -12.00
C LYS A 96 8.47 17.97 -13.13
N TRP A 97 8.16 16.95 -13.91
CA TRP A 97 8.91 16.57 -15.12
C TRP A 97 8.04 15.75 -16.08
N ARG A 98 8.50 15.63 -17.33
CA ARG A 98 8.01 14.72 -18.36
C ARG A 98 9.20 14.00 -18.99
N PHE A 99 9.11 12.67 -19.05
CA PHE A 99 10.04 11.85 -19.82
C PHE A 99 9.39 11.45 -21.14
N ASP A 100 10.10 11.58 -22.25
CA ASP A 100 9.66 11.13 -23.57
C ASP A 100 10.15 9.69 -23.80
N ALA A 101 9.21 8.75 -23.88
CA ALA A 101 9.50 7.35 -24.17
C ALA A 101 9.64 7.09 -25.68
N GLY A 102 9.21 8.03 -26.53
CA GLY A 102 9.19 7.90 -27.99
C GLY A 102 8.02 7.08 -28.55
N SER A 103 7.14 6.55 -27.70
CA SER A 103 5.96 5.79 -28.06
C SER A 103 4.95 5.77 -26.91
N ALA A 104 3.67 5.62 -27.21
CA ALA A 104 2.58 5.68 -26.23
C ALA A 104 2.85 4.82 -24.97
N VAL A 105 2.75 5.44 -23.80
CA VAL A 105 2.93 4.81 -22.48
C VAL A 105 1.55 4.50 -21.91
N THR A 106 1.02 3.33 -22.23
CA THR A 106 -0.31 2.89 -21.78
C THR A 106 -0.27 1.94 -20.58
N SER A 107 0.91 1.48 -20.16
CA SER A 107 1.08 0.76 -18.90
C SER A 107 0.95 1.72 -17.72
N SER A 108 0.44 1.23 -16.58
CA SER A 108 0.50 1.98 -15.33
C SER A 108 1.91 1.91 -14.74
N PRO A 109 2.45 3.04 -14.23
CA PRO A 109 3.79 3.04 -13.66
C PRO A 109 3.88 2.25 -12.36
N ALA A 110 5.08 1.73 -12.05
CA ALA A 110 5.46 1.28 -10.72
C ALA A 110 6.60 2.14 -10.18
N VAL A 111 6.61 2.39 -8.89
CA VAL A 111 7.63 3.22 -8.21
C VAL A 111 8.31 2.40 -7.13
N GLY A 112 9.63 2.37 -7.14
CA GLY A 112 10.39 1.67 -6.12
C GLY A 112 11.89 1.92 -6.25
N GLY A 113 12.63 1.90 -5.14
CA GLY A 113 14.08 2.11 -5.14
C GLY A 113 14.54 3.46 -5.72
N GLY A 114 13.69 4.49 -5.67
CA GLY A 114 13.99 5.81 -6.25
C GLY A 114 13.80 5.87 -7.79
N LEU A 115 13.20 4.86 -8.38
CA LEU A 115 12.96 4.74 -9.83
C LEU A 115 11.47 4.63 -10.13
N VAL A 116 11.08 5.02 -11.33
CA VAL A 116 9.75 4.80 -11.92
C VAL A 116 9.92 3.89 -13.12
N PHE A 117 9.12 2.85 -13.19
CA PHE A 117 9.15 1.81 -14.23
C PHE A 117 7.87 1.87 -15.05
N ALA A 118 7.97 1.75 -16.35
CA ALA A 118 6.83 1.67 -17.27
C ALA A 118 7.18 0.90 -18.54
N ALA A 119 6.14 0.59 -19.33
CA ALA A 119 6.27 0.00 -20.65
C ALA A 119 5.57 0.87 -21.70
N ALA A 120 6.14 0.93 -22.90
CA ALA A 120 5.58 1.66 -24.05
C ALA A 120 5.24 0.74 -25.21
N ARG A 121 4.39 1.22 -26.15
CA ARG A 121 3.88 0.44 -27.27
C ARG A 121 4.94 -0.01 -28.28
N ASP A 122 6.11 0.61 -28.28
CA ASP A 122 7.26 0.15 -29.07
C ASP A 122 7.96 -1.08 -28.47
N ARG A 123 7.33 -1.75 -27.54
CA ARG A 123 7.82 -2.94 -26.80
C ARG A 123 8.95 -2.61 -25.81
N SER A 124 9.19 -1.35 -25.54
CA SER A 124 10.19 -0.99 -24.54
C SER A 124 9.64 -1.08 -23.13
N ILE A 125 10.49 -1.56 -22.21
CA ILE A 125 10.35 -1.48 -20.77
C ILE A 125 11.53 -0.61 -20.30
N PHE A 126 11.24 0.37 -19.45
CA PHE A 126 12.25 1.34 -19.06
C PHE A 126 12.11 1.78 -17.61
N ALA A 127 13.20 2.30 -17.08
CA ALA A 127 13.24 2.97 -15.78
C ALA A 127 13.77 4.39 -15.92
N VAL A 128 13.14 5.30 -15.18
CA VAL A 128 13.60 6.68 -15.02
C VAL A 128 13.81 6.99 -13.54
N ASP A 129 14.66 7.94 -13.25
CA ASP A 129 14.84 8.47 -11.91
C ASP A 129 13.56 9.18 -11.43
N ALA A 130 13.05 8.84 -10.27
CA ALA A 130 11.77 9.35 -9.77
C ALA A 130 11.79 10.86 -9.47
N ALA A 131 12.94 11.42 -9.11
CA ALA A 131 13.07 12.85 -8.80
C ALA A 131 13.23 13.71 -10.06
N THR A 132 13.96 13.22 -11.06
CA THR A 132 14.41 14.03 -12.21
C THR A 132 13.78 13.63 -13.54
N GLY A 133 13.21 12.43 -13.67
CA GLY A 133 12.75 11.88 -14.94
C GLY A 133 13.88 11.40 -15.86
N ALA A 134 15.14 11.44 -15.43
CA ALA A 134 16.27 11.00 -16.25
C ALA A 134 16.23 9.48 -16.46
N ARG A 135 16.39 9.04 -17.72
CA ARG A 135 16.39 7.62 -18.06
C ARG A 135 17.57 6.90 -17.41
N ARG A 136 17.30 5.83 -16.69
CA ARG A 136 18.31 4.96 -16.08
C ARG A 136 18.66 3.78 -16.98
N TRP A 137 17.65 3.10 -17.50
CA TRP A 137 17.82 2.01 -18.45
C TRP A 137 16.57 1.84 -19.34
N ARG A 138 16.74 1.11 -20.44
CA ARG A 138 15.68 0.72 -21.36
C ARG A 138 16.05 -0.63 -21.98
N ILE A 139 15.08 -1.54 -22.05
CA ILE A 139 15.18 -2.77 -22.83
C ILE A 139 14.06 -2.80 -23.85
N VAL A 140 14.19 -3.62 -24.87
CA VAL A 140 13.14 -3.88 -25.88
C VAL A 140 12.89 -5.37 -25.89
N THR A 141 11.63 -5.78 -25.75
CA THR A 141 11.22 -7.19 -25.82
C THR A 141 11.23 -7.70 -27.26
N LYS A 142 11.09 -9.01 -27.45
CA LYS A 142 10.96 -9.60 -28.80
C LYS A 142 9.71 -9.08 -29.51
N PRO A 143 9.58 -9.27 -30.82
CA PRO A 143 8.36 -8.94 -31.56
C PRO A 143 7.12 -9.59 -30.94
N ASP A 144 6.02 -8.84 -30.92
CA ASP A 144 4.75 -9.32 -30.39
C ASP A 144 4.23 -10.53 -31.18
N LEU A 145 3.63 -11.48 -30.47
CA LEU A 145 2.92 -12.61 -31.09
C LEU A 145 1.70 -12.08 -31.87
N PRO A 146 1.24 -12.76 -32.93
CA PRO A 146 0.02 -12.39 -33.64
C PRO A 146 -1.19 -12.38 -32.69
N LEU A 147 -2.14 -11.50 -32.95
CA LEU A 147 -3.44 -11.55 -32.29
C LEU A 147 -4.32 -12.62 -32.94
N ALA A 148 -5.04 -13.39 -32.13
CA ALA A 148 -5.90 -14.47 -32.61
C ALA A 148 -7.01 -14.00 -33.54
N TRP A 149 -7.42 -12.72 -33.43
CA TRP A 149 -8.44 -12.08 -34.28
C TRP A 149 -7.87 -11.29 -35.47
N GLY A 150 -6.54 -11.27 -35.63
CA GLY A 150 -5.88 -10.82 -36.86
C GLY A 150 -5.67 -9.32 -37.05
N HIS A 151 -6.07 -8.47 -36.11
CA HIS A 151 -5.88 -7.01 -36.15
C HIS A 151 -5.61 -6.41 -34.80
N GLU A 152 -4.96 -5.22 -34.73
CA GLU A 152 -4.53 -4.57 -33.50
C GLU A 152 -5.64 -3.79 -32.75
N SER A 153 -6.83 -3.63 -33.32
CA SER A 153 -7.93 -2.93 -32.66
C SER A 153 -8.41 -3.70 -31.42
N GLY A 154 -8.76 -2.97 -30.35
CA GLY A 154 -9.20 -3.55 -29.08
C GLY A 154 -8.06 -3.91 -28.11
N GLU A 155 -6.80 -3.65 -28.46
CA GLU A 155 -5.66 -3.79 -27.56
C GLU A 155 -5.27 -2.42 -26.98
N TYR A 156 -5.91 -2.03 -25.89
CA TYR A 156 -5.71 -0.71 -25.27
C TYR A 156 -4.61 -0.70 -24.21
N TYR A 157 -4.43 -1.81 -23.50
CA TYR A 157 -3.56 -1.89 -22.33
C TYR A 157 -2.25 -2.60 -22.64
N LEU A 158 -1.17 -2.14 -21.99
CA LEU A 158 0.05 -2.90 -21.81
C LEU A 158 0.10 -3.46 -20.39
N SER A 159 0.86 -4.54 -20.20
CA SER A 159 1.16 -5.05 -18.88
C SER A 159 1.87 -3.98 -18.05
N SER A 160 1.38 -3.70 -16.86
CA SER A 160 1.98 -2.77 -15.92
C SER A 160 3.05 -3.49 -15.09
N PRO A 161 4.24 -2.90 -14.87
CA PRO A 161 5.27 -3.50 -14.04
C PRO A 161 4.82 -3.66 -12.58
N ALA A 162 5.20 -4.78 -11.96
CA ALA A 162 5.14 -4.96 -10.52
C ALA A 162 6.56 -4.87 -9.94
N TYR A 163 6.76 -4.01 -8.95
CA TYR A 163 8.04 -3.89 -8.23
C TYR A 163 8.00 -4.68 -6.93
N VAL A 164 8.94 -5.60 -6.75
CA VAL A 164 9.11 -6.37 -5.52
C VAL A 164 10.60 -6.58 -5.24
N ASP A 165 11.08 -6.09 -4.10
CA ASP A 165 12.45 -6.33 -3.60
C ASP A 165 13.56 -6.18 -4.64
N GLY A 166 13.57 -5.04 -5.36
CA GLY A 166 14.57 -4.76 -6.39
C GLY A 166 14.41 -5.61 -7.65
N THR A 167 13.23 -6.21 -7.86
CA THR A 167 12.84 -6.93 -9.07
C THR A 167 11.63 -6.28 -9.70
N ILE A 168 11.66 -6.09 -11.00
CA ILE A 168 10.50 -5.71 -11.82
C ILE A 168 10.00 -6.96 -12.51
N VAL A 169 8.72 -7.26 -12.35
CA VAL A 169 8.03 -8.32 -13.11
C VAL A 169 7.03 -7.68 -14.06
N VAL A 170 7.07 -8.04 -15.33
CA VAL A 170 6.19 -7.45 -16.36
C VAL A 170 5.92 -8.44 -17.48
N GLY A 171 4.69 -8.42 -18.01
CA GLY A 171 4.32 -9.18 -19.19
C GLY A 171 4.65 -8.44 -20.49
N ALA A 172 4.78 -9.18 -21.58
CA ALA A 172 5.07 -8.60 -22.89
C ALA A 172 4.25 -9.26 -24.02
N GLY A 173 4.14 -8.56 -25.15
CA GLY A 173 3.41 -9.05 -26.32
C GLY A 173 4.05 -10.24 -27.01
N ASP A 174 5.32 -10.51 -26.77
CA ASP A 174 6.03 -11.71 -27.25
C ASP A 174 5.69 -12.98 -26.45
N GLY A 175 4.69 -12.90 -25.55
CA GLY A 175 4.29 -13.98 -24.65
C GLY A 175 5.26 -14.17 -23.48
N GLY A 176 6.24 -13.32 -23.34
CA GLY A 176 7.20 -13.36 -22.24
C GLY A 176 6.66 -12.74 -20.96
N VAL A 177 6.97 -13.37 -19.83
CA VAL A 177 6.94 -12.75 -18.50
C VAL A 177 8.38 -12.53 -18.10
N TYR A 178 8.76 -11.27 -17.91
CA TYR A 178 10.13 -10.87 -17.63
C TYR A 178 10.29 -10.51 -16.16
N ALA A 179 11.32 -11.02 -15.51
CA ALA A 179 11.82 -10.47 -14.27
C ALA A 179 13.15 -9.78 -14.52
N LEU A 180 13.20 -8.50 -14.20
CA LEU A 180 14.35 -7.63 -14.43
C LEU A 180 14.90 -7.12 -13.10
N ASP A 181 16.20 -6.95 -13.02
CA ASP A 181 16.82 -6.20 -11.95
C ASP A 181 16.38 -4.73 -12.04
N ALA A 182 15.76 -4.21 -11.00
CA ALA A 182 15.16 -2.88 -11.00
C ALA A 182 16.19 -1.76 -11.24
N THR A 183 17.42 -1.91 -10.76
CA THR A 183 18.47 -0.90 -10.87
C THR A 183 19.12 -0.85 -12.26
N THR A 184 19.31 -2.03 -12.87
CA THR A 184 20.12 -2.17 -14.09
C THR A 184 19.32 -2.52 -15.34
N GLY A 185 18.08 -2.99 -15.20
CA GLY A 185 17.28 -3.54 -16.30
C GLY A 185 17.75 -4.91 -16.79
N ARG A 186 18.76 -5.51 -16.15
CA ARG A 186 19.27 -6.84 -16.55
C ARG A 186 18.20 -7.89 -16.27
N GLN A 187 17.95 -8.76 -17.27
CA GLN A 187 17.04 -9.88 -17.11
C GLN A 187 17.56 -10.87 -16.07
N LYS A 188 16.78 -11.13 -15.04
CA LYS A 188 17.00 -12.19 -14.05
C LYS A 188 16.50 -13.54 -14.60
N TRP A 189 15.28 -13.55 -15.10
CA TRP A 189 14.69 -14.68 -15.80
C TRP A 189 13.61 -14.22 -16.79
N ARG A 190 13.20 -15.11 -17.68
CA ARG A 190 12.08 -14.95 -18.59
C ARG A 190 11.32 -16.28 -18.68
N ALA A 191 10.03 -16.26 -18.39
CA ALA A 191 9.13 -17.36 -18.63
C ALA A 191 8.32 -17.12 -19.92
N GLN A 192 7.82 -18.17 -20.56
CA GLN A 192 7.10 -18.10 -21.81
C GLN A 192 5.68 -18.65 -21.67
N THR A 193 4.69 -17.90 -22.18
CA THR A 193 3.32 -18.32 -22.43
C THR A 193 3.08 -18.49 -23.94
N GLU A 194 1.94 -19.04 -24.34
CA GLU A 194 1.64 -19.29 -25.75
C GLU A 194 0.89 -18.11 -26.43
N GLY A 195 0.50 -17.08 -25.66
CA GLY A 195 -0.15 -15.87 -26.11
C GLY A 195 0.50 -14.60 -25.60
N ARG A 196 0.07 -13.42 -26.08
CA ARG A 196 0.53 -12.14 -25.51
C ARG A 196 0.21 -12.07 -24.02
N VAL A 197 1.07 -11.45 -23.21
CA VAL A 197 0.82 -11.17 -21.80
C VAL A 197 0.58 -9.67 -21.62
N ARG A 198 -0.69 -9.27 -21.59
CA ARG A 198 -1.12 -7.88 -21.35
C ARG A 198 -1.66 -7.67 -19.94
N ALA A 199 -2.12 -8.74 -19.29
CA ALA A 199 -2.42 -8.72 -17.87
C ALA A 199 -1.17 -8.32 -17.07
N SER A 200 -1.33 -7.44 -16.09
CA SER A 200 -0.26 -7.05 -15.18
C SER A 200 0.00 -8.17 -14.18
N PRO A 201 1.27 -8.55 -13.90
CA PRO A 201 1.59 -9.62 -12.98
C PRO A 201 1.21 -9.27 -11.55
N ALA A 202 0.43 -10.11 -10.87
CA ALA A 202 0.29 -10.06 -9.43
C ALA A 202 1.39 -10.87 -8.78
N VAL A 203 1.96 -10.36 -7.69
CA VAL A 203 3.03 -11.04 -6.94
C VAL A 203 2.61 -11.20 -5.47
N ALA A 204 2.57 -12.44 -5.03
CA ALA A 204 2.26 -12.78 -3.64
C ALA A 204 2.96 -14.11 -3.25
N ASN A 205 3.39 -14.22 -2.01
CA ASN A 205 3.98 -15.46 -1.45
C ASN A 205 5.08 -16.06 -2.34
N SER A 206 6.02 -15.22 -2.81
CA SER A 206 7.13 -15.60 -3.70
C SER A 206 6.68 -16.23 -5.04
N ARG A 207 5.48 -15.90 -5.50
CA ARG A 207 4.90 -16.37 -6.77
C ARG A 207 4.42 -15.20 -7.61
N VAL A 208 4.45 -15.41 -8.93
CA VAL A 208 3.98 -14.48 -9.95
C VAL A 208 2.78 -15.10 -10.66
N TYR A 209 1.67 -14.39 -10.70
CA TYR A 209 0.43 -14.82 -11.34
C TYR A 209 0.11 -13.91 -12.52
N VAL A 210 -0.15 -14.49 -13.69
CA VAL A 210 -0.48 -13.73 -14.91
C VAL A 210 -1.56 -14.42 -15.71
N GLY A 211 -2.40 -13.62 -16.38
CA GLY A 211 -3.28 -14.06 -17.45
C GLY A 211 -2.61 -13.89 -18.82
N SER A 212 -2.90 -14.76 -19.76
CA SER A 212 -2.37 -14.73 -21.13
C SER A 212 -3.48 -14.76 -22.17
N TYR A 213 -3.19 -14.24 -23.36
CA TYR A 213 -4.11 -14.29 -24.50
C TYR A 213 -4.30 -15.69 -25.08
N ASP A 214 -3.55 -16.68 -24.58
CA ASP A 214 -3.81 -18.10 -24.89
C ASP A 214 -4.97 -18.69 -24.07
N GLY A 215 -5.60 -17.91 -23.19
CA GLY A 215 -6.73 -18.34 -22.35
C GLY A 215 -6.32 -19.03 -21.05
N ARG A 216 -5.08 -18.90 -20.66
CA ARG A 216 -4.56 -19.57 -19.45
C ARG A 216 -4.10 -18.59 -18.38
N VAL A 217 -4.27 -19.00 -17.14
CA VAL A 217 -3.68 -18.36 -15.98
C VAL A 217 -2.43 -19.16 -15.58
N TYR A 218 -1.33 -18.46 -15.41
CA TYR A 218 -0.04 -19.04 -15.06
C TYR A 218 0.42 -18.59 -13.69
N CYS A 219 1.08 -19.51 -12.99
CA CYS A 219 1.83 -19.22 -11.77
C CYS A 219 3.28 -19.61 -11.95
N PHE A 220 4.18 -18.65 -11.74
CA PHE A 220 5.61 -18.86 -11.78
C PHE A 220 6.23 -18.61 -10.40
N ASP A 221 7.38 -19.20 -10.16
CA ASP A 221 8.23 -18.88 -9.03
C ASP A 221 8.89 -17.50 -9.23
N LEU A 222 8.81 -16.62 -8.24
CA LEU A 222 9.34 -15.25 -8.34
C LEU A 222 10.87 -15.22 -8.50
N ALA A 223 11.60 -16.10 -7.85
CA ALA A 223 13.05 -16.10 -7.87
C ALA A 223 13.63 -16.66 -9.18
N THR A 224 12.99 -17.69 -9.73
CA THR A 224 13.55 -18.50 -10.83
C THR A 224 12.79 -18.41 -12.14
N GLY A 225 11.52 -17.97 -12.13
CA GLY A 225 10.63 -18.03 -13.29
C GLY A 225 10.13 -19.44 -13.63
N ALA A 226 10.39 -20.44 -12.78
CA ALA A 226 9.92 -21.81 -13.01
C ALA A 226 8.40 -21.87 -12.93
N LEU A 227 7.77 -22.56 -13.89
CA LEU A 227 6.33 -22.79 -13.87
C LEU A 227 5.96 -23.64 -12.66
N ARG A 228 5.05 -23.16 -11.83
CA ARG A 228 4.50 -23.89 -10.69
C ARG A 228 3.21 -24.59 -11.04
N TRP A 229 2.31 -23.90 -11.72
CA TRP A 229 1.08 -24.44 -12.26
C TRP A 229 0.52 -23.53 -13.37
N ARG A 230 -0.38 -24.09 -14.18
CA ARG A 230 -1.23 -23.33 -15.09
C ARG A 230 -2.67 -23.82 -14.97
N TYR A 231 -3.61 -22.94 -15.22
CA TYR A 231 -5.04 -23.22 -15.26
C TYR A 231 -5.60 -22.86 -16.65
N ASP A 232 -6.24 -23.80 -17.32
CA ASP A 232 -6.91 -23.60 -18.59
C ASP A 232 -8.33 -23.10 -18.33
N THR A 233 -8.64 -21.85 -18.77
CA THR A 233 -10.01 -21.31 -18.69
C THR A 233 -10.90 -21.92 -19.76
N GLU A 234 -12.22 -21.68 -19.71
CA GLU A 234 -13.13 -22.09 -20.77
C GLU A 234 -12.74 -21.47 -22.13
N GLY A 235 -12.13 -20.29 -22.11
CA GLY A 235 -11.62 -19.61 -23.28
C GLY A 235 -10.66 -20.45 -24.14
N THR A 236 -9.92 -21.41 -23.55
CA THR A 236 -9.01 -22.28 -24.30
C THR A 236 -9.73 -23.16 -25.31
N THR A 237 -10.99 -23.48 -25.09
CA THR A 237 -11.83 -24.32 -25.95
C THR A 237 -12.62 -23.51 -26.98
N LEU A 238 -12.72 -22.18 -26.82
CA LEU A 238 -13.49 -21.31 -27.67
C LEU A 238 -12.70 -20.89 -28.93
N GLN A 239 -13.36 -20.92 -30.06
CA GLN A 239 -12.78 -20.46 -31.32
C GLN A 239 -13.26 -19.04 -31.63
N SER A 240 -12.34 -18.06 -31.60
CA SER A 240 -12.66 -16.65 -31.86
C SER A 240 -13.40 -16.42 -33.20
N GLY A 241 -13.02 -17.14 -34.24
CA GLY A 241 -13.66 -17.04 -35.56
C GLY A 241 -15.16 -17.39 -35.60
N SER A 242 -15.63 -18.23 -34.67
CA SER A 242 -17.05 -18.60 -34.59
C SER A 242 -17.95 -17.49 -34.05
N TYR A 243 -17.37 -16.51 -33.37
CA TYR A 243 -18.11 -15.40 -32.72
C TYR A 243 -17.83 -14.04 -33.39
N GLY A 244 -16.89 -13.97 -34.35
CA GLY A 244 -16.45 -12.70 -34.93
C GLY A 244 -15.63 -11.80 -33.99
N PHE A 245 -15.34 -12.24 -32.77
CA PHE A 245 -14.54 -11.54 -31.77
C PHE A 245 -13.82 -12.53 -30.83
N ASP A 246 -12.77 -12.08 -30.18
CA ASP A 246 -11.96 -12.93 -29.29
C ASP A 246 -12.65 -13.21 -27.96
N ARG A 247 -12.78 -14.49 -27.63
CA ARG A 247 -13.29 -14.98 -26.34
C ARG A 247 -12.26 -15.80 -25.57
N ARG A 248 -11.03 -15.85 -26.02
CA ARG A 248 -9.96 -16.63 -25.37
C ARG A 248 -9.15 -15.80 -24.39
N SER A 249 -8.83 -14.57 -24.77
CA SER A 249 -7.83 -13.75 -24.10
C SER A 249 -8.19 -13.40 -22.66
N ILE A 250 -7.17 -13.39 -21.80
CA ILE A 250 -7.24 -12.87 -20.43
C ILE A 250 -6.53 -11.51 -20.42
N GLN A 251 -7.30 -10.42 -20.32
CA GLN A 251 -6.80 -9.05 -20.18
C GLN A 251 -6.84 -8.58 -18.72
N SER A 252 -7.76 -9.12 -17.92
CA SER A 252 -7.86 -8.87 -16.49
C SER A 252 -6.54 -9.21 -15.80
N SER A 253 -6.03 -8.32 -14.99
CA SER A 253 -4.87 -8.60 -14.14
C SER A 253 -5.33 -9.38 -12.90
N PRO A 254 -4.65 -10.47 -12.54
CA PRO A 254 -4.99 -11.25 -11.36
C PRO A 254 -4.89 -10.41 -10.08
N THR A 255 -5.77 -10.70 -9.14
CA THR A 255 -5.69 -10.21 -7.75
C THR A 255 -5.53 -11.41 -6.83
N VAL A 256 -4.62 -11.32 -5.87
CA VAL A 256 -4.35 -12.43 -4.94
C VAL A 256 -4.71 -12.01 -3.51
N ASP A 257 -5.67 -12.71 -2.94
CA ASP A 257 -6.11 -12.49 -1.56
C ASP A 257 -6.42 -13.82 -0.87
N ASP A 258 -6.01 -13.97 0.39
CA ASP A 258 -6.23 -15.17 1.23
C ASP A 258 -6.03 -16.52 0.50
N GLY A 259 -4.93 -16.63 -0.26
CA GLY A 259 -4.60 -17.86 -1.00
C GLY A 259 -5.51 -18.15 -2.19
N VAL A 260 -6.24 -17.15 -2.69
CA VAL A 260 -7.09 -17.23 -3.89
C VAL A 260 -6.59 -16.24 -4.94
N VAL A 261 -6.54 -16.67 -6.19
CA VAL A 261 -6.31 -15.83 -7.37
C VAL A 261 -7.65 -15.55 -8.02
N TYR A 262 -8.05 -14.28 -8.07
CA TYR A 262 -9.25 -13.82 -8.76
C TYR A 262 -8.86 -13.21 -10.09
N VAL A 263 -9.48 -13.63 -11.19
CA VAL A 263 -9.17 -13.13 -12.53
C VAL A 263 -10.38 -13.26 -13.44
N GLY A 264 -10.66 -12.22 -14.20
CA GLY A 264 -11.68 -12.23 -15.25
C GLY A 264 -11.11 -12.62 -16.61
N ALA A 265 -11.96 -13.07 -17.52
CA ALA A 265 -11.57 -13.44 -18.86
C ALA A 265 -12.61 -13.01 -19.91
N ARG A 266 -12.20 -12.97 -21.19
CA ARG A 266 -13.11 -12.67 -22.30
C ARG A 266 -14.08 -13.80 -22.62
N ASP A 267 -13.91 -14.99 -22.03
CA ASP A 267 -14.87 -16.08 -22.12
C ASP A 267 -16.19 -15.83 -21.35
N GLY A 268 -16.21 -14.75 -20.58
CA GLY A 268 -17.38 -14.32 -19.79
C GLY A 268 -17.34 -14.78 -18.35
N PHE A 269 -16.26 -15.40 -17.88
CA PHE A 269 -16.18 -15.86 -16.51
C PHE A 269 -15.25 -14.98 -15.65
N LEU A 270 -15.65 -14.84 -14.39
CA LEU A 270 -14.74 -14.55 -13.30
C LEU A 270 -14.33 -15.87 -12.63
N TYR A 271 -13.05 -16.09 -12.49
CA TYR A 271 -12.49 -17.28 -11.87
C TYR A 271 -11.90 -16.97 -10.49
N ALA A 272 -12.11 -17.87 -9.53
CA ALA A 272 -11.39 -17.95 -8.26
C ALA A 272 -10.59 -19.26 -8.22
N ILE A 273 -9.28 -19.14 -8.23
CA ILE A 273 -8.34 -20.26 -8.38
C ILE A 273 -7.49 -20.34 -7.11
N ASN A 274 -7.25 -21.56 -6.60
CA ASN A 274 -6.36 -21.76 -5.47
C ASN A 274 -4.92 -21.36 -5.85
N ALA A 275 -4.36 -20.38 -5.15
CA ALA A 275 -3.03 -19.83 -5.42
C ALA A 275 -1.90 -20.86 -5.23
N ALA A 276 -2.11 -21.89 -4.39
CA ALA A 276 -1.07 -22.89 -4.10
C ALA A 276 -0.90 -23.92 -5.21
N ASP A 277 -2.00 -24.42 -5.80
CA ASP A 277 -2.00 -25.57 -6.71
C ASP A 277 -2.73 -25.36 -8.05
N GLY A 278 -3.33 -24.17 -8.26
CA GLY A 278 -4.02 -23.83 -9.51
C GLY A 278 -5.39 -24.47 -9.69
N LYS A 279 -5.96 -25.12 -8.67
CA LYS A 279 -7.29 -25.72 -8.78
C LYS A 279 -8.39 -24.67 -8.69
N LEU A 280 -9.42 -24.85 -9.53
CA LEU A 280 -10.61 -24.02 -9.47
C LEU A 280 -11.30 -24.16 -8.10
N ARG A 281 -11.60 -23.03 -7.45
CA ARG A 281 -12.50 -23.00 -6.29
C ARG A 281 -13.93 -22.78 -6.74
N TRP A 282 -14.16 -21.75 -7.55
CA TRP A 282 -15.43 -21.43 -8.16
C TRP A 282 -15.23 -20.50 -9.36
N ARG A 283 -16.27 -20.37 -10.18
CA ARG A 283 -16.37 -19.38 -11.25
C ARG A 283 -17.78 -18.81 -11.33
N VAL A 284 -17.91 -17.57 -11.77
CA VAL A 284 -19.20 -16.90 -12.03
C VAL A 284 -19.33 -16.60 -13.50
N ASP A 285 -20.45 -17.00 -14.10
CA ASP A 285 -20.75 -16.84 -15.53
C ASP A 285 -21.49 -15.52 -15.78
N HIS A 286 -20.84 -14.60 -16.48
CA HIS A 286 -21.39 -13.33 -16.95
C HIS A 286 -21.90 -13.44 -18.41
N LYS A 287 -22.14 -14.66 -18.87
CA LYS A 287 -22.59 -15.01 -20.23
C LYS A 287 -21.53 -14.63 -21.27
N ILE A 288 -21.92 -13.84 -22.27
CA ILE A 288 -21.00 -13.40 -23.32
C ILE A 288 -20.23 -12.12 -22.95
N SER A 289 -20.51 -11.52 -21.79
CA SER A 289 -19.88 -10.26 -21.38
C SER A 289 -18.45 -10.49 -20.92
N TRP A 290 -17.51 -9.77 -21.49
CA TRP A 290 -16.12 -9.84 -21.10
C TRP A 290 -15.89 -9.28 -19.70
N VAL A 291 -15.17 -10.02 -18.88
CA VAL A 291 -14.69 -9.58 -17.57
C VAL A 291 -13.23 -9.16 -17.71
N ILE A 292 -13.01 -7.95 -18.18
CA ILE A 292 -11.66 -7.42 -18.47
C ILE A 292 -11.10 -6.54 -17.35
N THR A 293 -11.95 -6.07 -16.43
CA THR A 293 -11.50 -5.34 -15.26
C THR A 293 -10.75 -6.26 -14.31
N SER A 294 -9.72 -5.72 -13.65
CA SER A 294 -9.01 -6.44 -12.59
C SER A 294 -9.84 -6.37 -11.31
N PRO A 295 -10.15 -7.49 -10.66
CA PRO A 295 -10.98 -7.49 -9.46
C PRO A 295 -10.33 -6.71 -8.31
N ALA A 296 -11.12 -5.99 -7.51
CA ALA A 296 -10.69 -5.48 -6.23
C ALA A 296 -11.20 -6.39 -5.12
N VAL A 297 -10.36 -6.69 -4.12
CA VAL A 297 -10.72 -7.64 -3.06
C VAL A 297 -10.42 -7.04 -1.70
N SER A 298 -11.41 -7.07 -0.82
CA SER A 298 -11.26 -6.62 0.58
C SER A 298 -12.40 -7.17 1.43
N GLU A 299 -12.09 -7.57 2.67
CA GLU A 299 -13.09 -7.97 3.68
C GLU A 299 -14.10 -9.00 3.14
N HIS A 300 -13.59 -10.07 2.53
CA HIS A 300 -14.38 -11.16 1.95
C HIS A 300 -15.32 -10.75 0.81
N MET A 301 -15.05 -9.61 0.16
CA MET A 301 -15.81 -9.12 -0.99
C MET A 301 -14.91 -8.92 -2.21
N VAL A 302 -15.45 -9.25 -3.39
CA VAL A 302 -14.82 -9.12 -4.70
C VAL A 302 -15.64 -8.14 -5.54
N TYR A 303 -15.01 -7.08 -6.05
CA TYR A 303 -15.64 -6.04 -6.87
C TYR A 303 -15.07 -6.07 -8.27
N LEU A 304 -15.92 -5.96 -9.27
CA LEU A 304 -15.54 -5.98 -10.69
C LEU A 304 -16.48 -5.15 -11.55
N GLY A 305 -16.05 -4.84 -12.77
CA GLY A 305 -16.85 -4.24 -13.82
C GLY A 305 -17.00 -5.18 -15.00
N SER A 306 -18.01 -4.98 -15.78
CA SER A 306 -18.34 -5.75 -16.99
C SER A 306 -18.32 -4.86 -18.23
N SER A 307 -17.79 -5.39 -19.35
CA SER A 307 -17.77 -4.70 -20.63
C SER A 307 -19.18 -4.63 -21.24
N ASP A 308 -19.65 -5.72 -21.82
CA ASP A 308 -20.83 -5.71 -22.68
C ASP A 308 -22.16 -5.75 -21.90
N ALA A 309 -22.15 -6.20 -20.67
CA ALA A 309 -23.34 -6.21 -19.82
C ALA A 309 -23.50 -4.93 -18.97
N HIS A 310 -22.56 -3.97 -19.10
CA HIS A 310 -22.65 -2.60 -18.59
C HIS A 310 -22.97 -2.51 -17.11
N PHE A 311 -22.24 -3.21 -16.24
CA PHE A 311 -22.45 -3.14 -14.80
C PHE A 311 -21.15 -3.13 -14.00
N ALA A 312 -21.25 -2.62 -12.78
CA ALA A 312 -20.34 -2.94 -11.69
C ALA A 312 -21.03 -3.88 -10.70
N GLN A 313 -20.27 -4.78 -10.07
CA GLN A 313 -20.82 -5.85 -9.25
C GLN A 313 -19.96 -6.10 -8.02
N ALA A 314 -20.60 -6.48 -6.92
CA ALA A 314 -19.95 -7.07 -5.76
C ALA A 314 -20.39 -8.52 -5.55
N LEU A 315 -19.42 -9.38 -5.36
CA LEU A 315 -19.60 -10.78 -4.96
C LEU A 315 -18.97 -10.98 -3.59
N ASP A 316 -19.42 -11.97 -2.85
CA ASP A 316 -18.58 -12.47 -1.74
C ASP A 316 -17.46 -13.39 -2.26
N THR A 317 -16.53 -13.76 -1.38
CA THR A 317 -15.42 -14.66 -1.72
C THR A 317 -15.84 -16.11 -1.99
N LEU A 318 -17.13 -16.42 -1.89
CA LEU A 318 -17.73 -17.70 -2.31
C LEU A 318 -18.38 -17.61 -3.69
N GLY A 319 -18.36 -16.42 -4.33
CA GLY A 319 -18.91 -16.19 -5.66
C GLY A 319 -20.41 -15.80 -5.70
N SER A 320 -21.04 -15.54 -4.53
CA SER A 320 -22.44 -15.12 -4.48
C SER A 320 -22.57 -13.62 -4.69
N GLU A 321 -23.45 -13.20 -5.59
CA GLU A 321 -23.74 -11.78 -5.85
C GLU A 321 -24.38 -11.12 -4.61
N ARG A 322 -23.82 -9.95 -4.22
CA ARG A 322 -24.33 -9.13 -3.13
C ARG A 322 -25.09 -7.93 -3.65
N TRP A 323 -24.57 -7.30 -4.69
CA TRP A 323 -25.25 -6.23 -5.39
C TRP A 323 -24.71 -6.07 -6.82
N ARG A 324 -25.52 -5.42 -7.65
CA ARG A 324 -25.19 -5.03 -9.02
C ARG A 324 -25.67 -3.62 -9.30
N PHE A 325 -24.79 -2.80 -9.87
CA PHE A 325 -25.06 -1.43 -10.31
C PHE A 325 -25.03 -1.38 -11.84
N GLY A 326 -26.10 -0.95 -12.49
CA GLY A 326 -26.18 -0.73 -13.92
C GLY A 326 -25.47 0.57 -14.33
N ALA A 327 -24.51 0.50 -15.25
CA ALA A 327 -23.75 1.64 -15.70
C ALA A 327 -24.20 2.21 -17.05
N ASP A 328 -25.13 1.60 -17.74
CA ASP A 328 -25.65 1.92 -19.09
C ASP A 328 -24.61 1.85 -20.23
N VAL A 329 -23.33 1.83 -19.92
CA VAL A 329 -22.19 1.75 -20.82
C VAL A 329 -21.14 0.81 -20.24
N PRO A 330 -20.17 0.34 -21.07
CA PRO A 330 -19.09 -0.52 -20.59
C PRO A 330 -18.32 0.05 -19.40
N VAL A 331 -17.99 -0.82 -18.44
CA VAL A 331 -17.11 -0.52 -17.32
C VAL A 331 -15.78 -1.23 -17.57
N TRP A 332 -14.76 -0.45 -17.97
CA TRP A 332 -13.42 -0.96 -18.27
C TRP A 332 -12.38 -0.58 -17.23
N SER A 333 -12.64 0.45 -16.45
CA SER A 333 -11.83 0.85 -15.32
C SER A 333 -11.96 -0.19 -14.20
N SER A 334 -10.83 -0.64 -13.67
CA SER A 334 -10.85 -1.59 -12.54
C SER A 334 -11.26 -0.88 -11.25
N PRO A 335 -12.12 -1.50 -10.42
CA PRO A 335 -12.60 -0.89 -9.19
C PRO A 335 -11.48 -0.59 -8.20
N ALA A 336 -11.58 0.51 -7.47
CA ALA A 336 -10.73 0.87 -6.35
C ALA A 336 -11.56 1.02 -5.08
N ILE A 337 -11.06 0.50 -3.96
CA ILE A 337 -11.76 0.49 -2.66
C ILE A 337 -11.06 1.48 -1.74
N ALA A 338 -11.82 2.38 -1.12
CA ALA A 338 -11.33 3.19 -0.01
C ALA A 338 -12.44 3.47 1.00
N GLY A 339 -12.21 3.11 2.26
CA GLY A 339 -13.23 3.19 3.30
C GLY A 339 -14.48 2.41 2.92
N ASN A 340 -15.63 3.05 3.00
CA ASN A 340 -16.93 2.45 2.67
C ASN A 340 -17.33 2.63 1.20
N LEU A 341 -16.42 3.00 0.32
CA LEU A 341 -16.71 3.26 -1.08
C LEU A 341 -15.93 2.38 -2.04
N VAL A 342 -16.56 2.12 -3.19
CA VAL A 342 -15.93 1.54 -4.37
C VAL A 342 -16.02 2.57 -5.50
N TYR A 343 -14.90 2.83 -6.14
CA TYR A 343 -14.76 3.80 -7.22
C TYR A 343 -14.44 3.07 -8.53
N PHE A 344 -15.03 3.51 -9.64
CA PHE A 344 -14.69 3.03 -10.98
C PHE A 344 -15.10 4.05 -12.04
N GLY A 345 -14.42 4.02 -13.17
CA GLY A 345 -14.76 4.81 -14.34
C GLY A 345 -15.53 4.02 -15.38
N ASP A 346 -16.26 4.69 -16.25
CA ASP A 346 -17.00 4.08 -17.34
C ASP A 346 -16.68 4.68 -18.72
N ALA A 347 -17.23 4.07 -19.77
CA ALA A 347 -17.04 4.50 -21.16
C ALA A 347 -17.75 5.81 -21.52
N ALA A 348 -18.61 6.35 -20.67
CA ALA A 348 -19.20 7.68 -20.83
C ALA A 348 -18.40 8.78 -20.13
N GLY A 349 -17.25 8.45 -19.54
CA GLY A 349 -16.40 9.39 -18.80
C GLY A 349 -16.90 9.70 -17.40
N ARG A 350 -17.76 8.87 -16.83
CA ARG A 350 -18.27 9.03 -15.48
C ARG A 350 -17.37 8.26 -14.50
N LEU A 351 -16.88 8.94 -13.47
CA LEU A 351 -16.26 8.34 -12.30
C LEU A 351 -17.33 8.21 -11.22
N HIS A 352 -17.66 7.00 -10.88
CA HIS A 352 -18.66 6.64 -9.88
C HIS A 352 -18.02 6.37 -8.53
N ALA A 353 -18.71 6.72 -7.45
CA ALA A 353 -18.42 6.29 -6.08
C ALA A 353 -19.67 5.64 -5.50
N LEU A 354 -19.61 4.34 -5.29
CA LEU A 354 -20.71 3.55 -4.75
C LEU A 354 -20.46 3.19 -3.28
N ASP A 355 -21.52 3.14 -2.51
CA ASP A 355 -21.49 2.52 -1.19
C ASP A 355 -21.10 1.04 -1.31
N ARG A 356 -20.07 0.65 -0.62
CA ARG A 356 -19.46 -0.67 -0.72
C ARG A 356 -20.39 -1.82 -0.31
N ALA A 357 -21.27 -1.58 0.67
CA ALA A 357 -22.17 -2.59 1.20
C ALA A 357 -23.41 -2.76 0.33
N SER A 358 -23.96 -1.68 -0.22
CA SER A 358 -25.25 -1.67 -0.91
C SER A 358 -25.18 -1.49 -2.42
N GLY A 359 -24.05 -1.03 -2.98
CA GLY A 359 -23.94 -0.65 -4.38
C GLY A 359 -24.65 0.66 -4.74
N THR A 360 -25.15 1.40 -3.75
CA THR A 360 -25.85 2.67 -3.98
C THR A 360 -24.85 3.76 -4.34
N GLU A 361 -25.12 4.51 -5.41
CA GLU A 361 -24.28 5.63 -5.81
C GLU A 361 -24.35 6.76 -4.77
N LYS A 362 -23.17 7.19 -4.30
CA LYS A 362 -23.04 8.34 -3.40
C LYS A 362 -22.79 9.62 -4.16
N TRP A 363 -21.93 9.52 -5.19
CA TRP A 363 -21.65 10.62 -6.10
C TRP A 363 -21.07 10.13 -7.42
N MET A 364 -21.13 10.99 -8.41
CA MET A 364 -20.56 10.81 -9.73
C MET A 364 -19.89 12.11 -10.18
N PHE A 365 -18.77 11.97 -10.90
CA PHE A 365 -18.11 13.08 -11.59
C PHE A 365 -17.89 12.74 -13.05
N ARG A 366 -18.01 13.71 -13.95
CA ARG A 366 -17.83 13.50 -15.38
C ARG A 366 -16.57 14.18 -15.89
N THR A 367 -15.69 13.40 -16.54
CA THR A 367 -14.54 13.88 -17.33
C THR A 367 -14.98 14.22 -18.75
N GLY A 368 -14.05 14.74 -19.59
CA GLY A 368 -14.36 15.09 -20.97
C GLY A 368 -14.52 13.91 -21.94
N ALA A 369 -14.02 12.72 -21.59
CA ALA A 369 -14.08 11.51 -22.39
C ALA A 369 -14.00 10.25 -21.53
N GLN A 370 -13.83 9.07 -22.15
CA GLN A 370 -13.85 7.76 -21.49
C GLN A 370 -12.80 7.60 -20.39
N ILE A 371 -13.14 6.83 -19.34
CA ILE A 371 -12.23 6.50 -18.25
C ILE A 371 -11.87 5.00 -18.34
N TYR A 372 -10.68 4.72 -18.85
CA TYR A 372 -10.06 3.39 -18.80
C TYR A 372 -9.13 3.24 -17.59
N SER A 373 -8.56 4.34 -17.14
CA SER A 373 -7.69 4.44 -15.98
C SER A 373 -8.40 3.94 -14.72
N SER A 374 -7.75 3.11 -13.93
CA SER A 374 -8.29 2.72 -12.61
C SER A 374 -8.04 3.85 -11.61
N PRO A 375 -9.03 4.23 -10.79
CA PRO A 375 -8.87 5.28 -9.79
C PRO A 375 -7.82 4.90 -8.74
N VAL A 376 -7.09 5.90 -8.26
CA VAL A 376 -6.18 5.78 -7.12
C VAL A 376 -6.58 6.81 -6.07
N ILE A 377 -6.60 6.42 -4.82
CA ILE A 377 -7.02 7.29 -3.72
C ILE A 377 -5.80 7.60 -2.84
N ALA A 378 -5.59 8.89 -2.55
CA ALA A 378 -4.55 9.36 -1.66
C ALA A 378 -5.11 10.48 -0.76
N GLY A 379 -5.28 10.17 0.53
CA GLY A 379 -5.90 11.10 1.47
C GLY A 379 -7.33 11.45 1.06
N ASP A 380 -7.61 12.71 0.81
CA ASP A 380 -8.91 13.21 0.37
C ASP A 380 -9.06 13.33 -1.17
N LEU A 381 -8.03 12.90 -1.91
CA LEU A 381 -8.02 12.96 -3.36
C LEU A 381 -8.31 11.60 -4.01
N VAL A 382 -9.18 11.61 -5.01
CA VAL A 382 -9.40 10.52 -5.96
C VAL A 382 -8.81 10.94 -7.30
N ILE A 383 -7.84 10.19 -7.82
CA ILE A 383 -7.08 10.57 -9.01
C ILE A 383 -7.33 9.55 -10.12
N VAL A 384 -7.61 10.05 -11.33
CA VAL A 384 -7.93 9.22 -12.49
C VAL A 384 -7.47 9.88 -13.78
N GLY A 385 -7.10 9.08 -14.77
CA GLY A 385 -6.85 9.53 -16.14
C GLY A 385 -8.10 9.42 -17.01
N SER A 386 -8.19 10.24 -18.05
CA SER A 386 -9.25 10.20 -19.06
C SER A 386 -8.67 10.28 -20.47
N THR A 387 -9.39 9.71 -21.45
CA THR A 387 -8.98 9.79 -22.86
C THR A 387 -9.14 11.18 -23.47
N ASP A 388 -9.61 12.18 -22.70
CA ASP A 388 -9.53 13.58 -23.09
C ASP A 388 -8.14 14.21 -22.86
N GLY A 389 -7.15 13.40 -22.51
CA GLY A 389 -5.80 13.85 -22.18
C GLY A 389 -5.66 14.46 -20.79
N GLY A 390 -6.68 14.36 -19.95
CA GLY A 390 -6.66 14.90 -18.58
C GLY A 390 -6.29 13.87 -17.52
N VAL A 391 -5.44 14.26 -16.57
CA VAL A 391 -5.34 13.64 -15.26
C VAL A 391 -6.14 14.48 -14.29
N TYR A 392 -7.13 13.88 -13.65
CA TYR A 392 -8.08 14.56 -12.77
C TYR A 392 -7.81 14.15 -11.32
N ALA A 393 -7.76 15.10 -10.42
CA ALA A 393 -7.83 14.87 -8.98
C ALA A 393 -9.11 15.50 -8.43
N LEU A 394 -9.94 14.68 -7.83
CA LEU A 394 -11.20 15.08 -7.22
C LEU A 394 -11.04 15.12 -5.72
N ARG A 395 -11.43 16.21 -5.09
CA ARG A 395 -11.46 16.35 -3.64
C ARG A 395 -12.76 15.78 -3.09
N THR A 396 -12.64 14.99 -2.06
CA THR A 396 -13.77 14.39 -1.35
C THR A 396 -13.80 14.86 0.10
N SER A 397 -14.99 14.88 0.71
CA SER A 397 -15.16 15.18 2.13
C SER A 397 -16.10 14.19 2.79
N GLY A 398 -16.11 14.19 4.13
CA GLY A 398 -17.02 13.32 4.89
C GLY A 398 -16.66 11.84 4.85
N GLY A 399 -15.47 11.46 4.37
CA GLY A 399 -14.87 10.18 4.76
C GLY A 399 -14.76 10.13 6.27
N PRO A 400 -14.55 8.94 6.91
CA PRO A 400 -14.37 8.91 8.33
C PRO A 400 -13.24 9.89 8.66
N GLN A 401 -13.63 11.13 9.02
CA GLN A 401 -12.67 12.13 9.44
C GLN A 401 -11.93 11.49 10.60
N ARG A 402 -10.62 11.35 10.44
CA ARG A 402 -9.81 10.88 11.54
C ARG A 402 -10.14 11.73 12.74
N LYS A 403 -10.75 11.14 13.76
CA LYS A 403 -11.04 11.83 15.00
C LYS A 403 -9.70 12.23 15.63
N ARG A 404 -9.53 13.49 15.91
CA ARG A 404 -8.22 14.08 16.24
C ARG A 404 -8.30 14.74 17.61
N VAL A 405 -7.51 14.26 18.54
CA VAL A 405 -7.39 14.90 19.85
C VAL A 405 -5.93 15.18 20.17
N VAL A 406 -5.71 16.27 20.90
CA VAL A 406 -4.44 16.57 21.57
C VAL A 406 -4.66 16.53 23.06
N PHE A 407 -3.94 15.65 23.74
CA PHE A 407 -3.95 15.58 25.20
C PHE A 407 -3.04 16.64 25.79
N PHE A 408 -3.63 17.53 26.54
CA PHE A 408 -2.91 18.53 27.32
C PHE A 408 -3.68 18.83 28.60
N ASP A 409 -2.97 18.77 29.73
CA ASP A 409 -3.45 19.18 31.03
C ASP A 409 -2.32 19.91 31.76
N SER A 410 -2.63 21.02 32.39
CA SER A 410 -1.64 21.88 33.08
C SER A 410 -0.98 21.24 34.30
N ALA A 411 -1.66 20.30 34.95
CA ALA A 411 -1.07 19.55 36.06
C ALA A 411 0.02 18.60 35.54
N TYR A 412 -0.23 17.92 34.45
CA TYR A 412 0.74 17.02 33.79
C TYR A 412 1.87 17.80 33.10
N ALA A 413 1.59 19.01 32.62
CA ALA A 413 2.58 19.86 31.97
C ALA A 413 3.71 20.32 32.89
N LYS A 414 3.44 20.43 34.19
CA LYS A 414 4.46 20.80 35.20
C LYS A 414 5.58 19.78 35.33
N ALA A 415 5.31 18.52 35.02
CA ALA A 415 6.25 17.43 35.09
C ALA A 415 6.78 16.98 33.74
N ALA A 416 6.25 17.54 32.65
CA ALA A 416 6.66 17.16 31.32
C ALA A 416 8.13 17.51 31.04
N THR A 417 8.84 16.60 30.37
CA THR A 417 10.19 16.89 29.87
C THR A 417 10.13 17.56 28.47
N VAL A 418 8.94 17.59 27.89
CA VAL A 418 8.63 18.34 26.67
C VAL A 418 8.64 19.84 26.98
N ARG A 419 9.37 20.62 26.20
CA ARG A 419 9.38 22.07 26.33
C ARG A 419 8.10 22.65 25.76
N GLN A 420 7.53 23.67 26.42
CA GLN A 420 6.36 24.42 25.94
C GLN A 420 5.17 23.53 25.51
N PRO A 421 4.68 22.61 26.36
CA PRO A 421 3.59 21.70 25.99
C PRO A 421 2.28 22.45 25.66
N ASP A 422 2.06 23.62 26.22
CA ASP A 422 0.94 24.50 25.92
C ASP A 422 1.03 25.11 24.50
N VAL A 423 2.23 25.41 24.01
CA VAL A 423 2.46 25.85 22.63
C VAL A 423 2.16 24.72 21.66
N THR A 424 2.62 23.50 21.99
CA THR A 424 2.31 22.29 21.21
C THR A 424 0.80 22.07 21.16
N ALA A 425 0.11 22.08 22.29
CA ALA A 425 -1.34 21.90 22.32
C ALA A 425 -2.08 22.95 21.46
N ARG A 426 -1.75 24.23 21.60
CA ARG A 426 -2.33 25.31 20.79
C ARG A 426 -2.04 25.16 19.30
N TYR A 427 -0.86 24.68 18.93
CA TYR A 427 -0.50 24.42 17.54
C TYR A 427 -1.45 23.40 16.89
N PHE A 428 -1.80 22.32 17.63
CA PHE A 428 -2.73 21.30 17.16
C PHE A 428 -4.18 21.77 17.18
N VAL A 429 -4.62 22.50 18.20
CA VAL A 429 -5.97 23.08 18.25
C VAL A 429 -6.23 24.00 17.06
N ASN A 430 -5.25 24.84 16.69
CA ASN A 430 -5.33 25.70 15.50
C ASN A 430 -5.40 24.92 14.18
N ARG A 431 -5.16 23.60 14.20
CA ARG A 431 -5.24 22.69 13.04
C ARG A 431 -6.41 21.70 13.13
N GLY A 432 -7.39 21.99 13.98
CA GLY A 432 -8.65 21.26 14.08
C GLY A 432 -8.59 20.02 14.99
N TYR A 433 -7.59 19.92 15.86
CA TYR A 433 -7.60 18.93 16.93
C TYR A 433 -8.42 19.41 18.12
N GLN A 434 -9.21 18.53 18.68
CA GLN A 434 -9.89 18.80 19.94
C GLN A 434 -8.90 18.63 21.09
N GLN A 435 -8.71 19.65 21.94
CA GLN A 435 -7.97 19.48 23.18
C GLN A 435 -8.82 18.71 24.19
N VAL A 436 -8.18 17.74 24.83
CA VAL A 436 -8.83 16.90 25.86
C VAL A 436 -8.00 16.89 27.14
N ASP A 437 -8.70 16.88 28.25
CA ASP A 437 -8.19 16.59 29.59
C ASP A 437 -8.16 15.08 29.86
N PRO A 438 -7.74 14.60 31.04
CA PRO A 438 -7.69 13.17 31.35
C PRO A 438 -9.00 12.43 31.15
N ALA A 439 -10.13 13.00 31.59
CA ALA A 439 -11.46 12.38 31.45
C ALA A 439 -11.91 12.36 29.98
N GLY A 440 -11.70 13.45 29.26
CA GLY A 440 -11.99 13.53 27.83
C GLY A 440 -11.14 12.56 27.01
N LEU A 441 -9.87 12.35 27.38
CA LEU A 441 -9.01 11.35 26.74
C LEU A 441 -9.54 9.93 26.98
N GLU A 442 -9.92 9.59 28.22
CA GLU A 442 -10.48 8.29 28.54
C GLU A 442 -11.73 8.00 27.71
N HIS A 443 -12.69 8.91 27.68
CA HIS A 443 -13.91 8.78 26.87
C HIS A 443 -13.59 8.63 25.38
N PHE A 444 -12.68 9.44 24.84
CA PHE A 444 -12.26 9.35 23.45
C PHE A 444 -11.71 7.97 23.11
N LEU A 445 -10.84 7.41 23.93
CA LEU A 445 -10.27 6.08 23.70
C LEU A 445 -11.35 4.98 23.75
N MET A 446 -12.27 5.06 24.73
CA MET A 446 -13.38 4.11 24.85
C MET A 446 -14.29 4.13 23.62
N ASP A 447 -14.67 5.32 23.14
CA ASP A 447 -15.49 5.49 21.95
C ASP A 447 -14.80 4.90 20.71
N ARG A 448 -13.50 5.15 20.53
CA ARG A 448 -12.74 4.68 19.36
C ARG A 448 -12.48 3.18 19.38
N ILE A 449 -12.42 2.57 20.54
CA ILE A 449 -12.38 1.10 20.68
C ILE A 449 -13.75 0.51 20.26
N ALA A 450 -14.84 1.18 20.59
CA ALA A 450 -16.20 0.70 20.30
C ALA A 450 -16.60 0.88 18.83
N ASP A 451 -16.26 2.03 18.22
CA ASP A 451 -16.70 2.38 16.86
C ASP A 451 -15.68 2.09 15.76
N HIS A 452 -14.43 1.75 16.14
CA HIS A 452 -13.29 1.55 15.23
C HIS A 452 -13.05 2.70 14.26
N ALA A 453 -13.51 3.92 14.57
CA ALA A 453 -13.33 5.06 13.70
C ALA A 453 -11.84 5.45 13.63
N PRO A 454 -11.33 5.78 12.43
CA PRO A 454 -9.96 6.24 12.27
C PRO A 454 -9.67 7.40 13.21
N SER A 455 -8.60 7.30 13.99
CA SER A 455 -8.34 8.29 15.04
C SER A 455 -6.87 8.48 15.34
N VAL A 456 -6.53 9.64 15.89
CA VAL A 456 -5.19 9.95 16.37
C VAL A 456 -5.27 10.71 17.68
N VAL A 457 -4.43 10.30 18.62
CA VAL A 457 -4.15 10.99 19.87
C VAL A 457 -2.73 11.53 19.80
N VAL A 458 -2.58 12.83 19.95
CA VAL A 458 -1.28 13.48 20.13
C VAL A 458 -1.12 13.84 21.60
N PHE A 459 -0.05 13.40 22.20
CA PHE A 459 0.32 13.85 23.53
C PHE A 459 1.16 15.13 23.40
N ALA A 460 0.70 16.22 23.98
CA ALA A 460 1.51 17.44 24.10
C ALA A 460 2.43 17.39 25.33
N VAL A 461 2.28 16.37 26.16
CA VAL A 461 3.06 16.09 27.36
C VAL A 461 3.54 14.64 27.34
N ASP A 462 4.68 14.34 27.93
CA ASP A 462 5.20 12.97 28.05
C ASP A 462 4.79 12.30 29.39
N GLN A 463 3.57 12.57 29.81
CA GLN A 463 2.92 12.00 30.99
C GLN A 463 1.57 11.39 30.60
N THR A 464 1.20 10.29 31.24
CA THR A 464 -0.07 9.59 30.99
C THR A 464 -1.01 9.66 32.20
N PRO A 465 -2.31 9.92 31.99
CA PRO A 465 -3.31 9.75 33.02
C PRO A 465 -3.38 8.29 33.53
N ALA A 466 -3.51 8.10 34.82
CA ALA A 466 -3.60 6.77 35.42
C ALA A 466 -4.79 5.94 34.91
N ALA A 467 -5.91 6.60 34.57
CA ALA A 467 -7.11 5.95 34.09
C ALA A 467 -6.92 5.18 32.78
N ILE A 468 -6.05 5.66 31.89
CA ILE A 468 -5.82 5.03 30.58
C ILE A 468 -4.74 3.95 30.58
N VAL A 469 -4.02 3.78 31.71
CA VAL A 469 -2.82 2.93 31.83
C VAL A 469 -2.87 2.05 33.09
N THR A 470 -4.01 1.46 33.32
CA THR A 470 -4.21 0.52 34.44
C THR A 470 -3.41 -0.77 34.29
N THR A 471 -3.02 -1.38 35.39
CA THR A 471 -2.33 -2.68 35.42
C THR A 471 -3.34 -3.83 35.27
N PRO A 472 -3.02 -4.90 34.53
CA PRO A 472 -1.78 -5.10 33.75
C PRO A 472 -1.74 -4.21 32.50
N LEU A 473 -0.60 -3.58 32.24
CA LEU A 473 -0.43 -2.55 31.20
C LEU A 473 -0.79 -3.05 29.80
N GLY A 474 -0.54 -4.32 29.49
CA GLY A 474 -0.91 -4.95 28.22
C GLY A 474 -2.43 -5.09 27.99
N GLN A 475 -3.26 -4.80 28.99
CA GLN A 475 -4.73 -4.79 28.91
C GLN A 475 -5.31 -3.39 29.21
N SER A 476 -4.46 -2.40 29.40
CA SER A 476 -4.87 -1.02 29.66
C SER A 476 -5.69 -0.42 28.52
N LEU A 477 -6.43 0.64 28.82
CA LEU A 477 -7.26 1.32 27.82
C LEU A 477 -6.43 1.82 26.63
N LEU A 478 -5.24 2.38 26.89
CA LEU A 478 -4.32 2.84 25.85
C LEU A 478 -3.85 1.69 24.95
N ARG A 479 -3.53 0.52 25.52
CA ARG A 479 -3.14 -0.66 24.74
C ARG A 479 -4.30 -1.18 23.90
N ARG A 480 -5.49 -1.29 24.44
CA ARG A 480 -6.70 -1.71 23.70
C ARG A 480 -7.02 -0.76 22.55
N TYR A 481 -6.80 0.53 22.73
CA TYR A 481 -6.96 1.52 21.67
C TYR A 481 -5.96 1.30 20.52
N LEU A 482 -4.70 0.99 20.81
CA LEU A 482 -3.69 0.65 19.82
C LEU A 482 -4.03 -0.66 19.07
N ASP A 483 -4.50 -1.66 19.80
CA ASP A 483 -4.95 -2.94 19.22
C ASP A 483 -6.21 -2.79 18.38
N ALA A 484 -7.06 -1.81 18.67
CA ALA A 484 -8.23 -1.45 17.84
C ALA A 484 -7.87 -0.61 16.58
N GLY A 485 -6.58 -0.37 16.32
CA GLY A 485 -6.13 0.38 15.15
C GLY A 485 -6.02 1.89 15.37
N GLY A 486 -6.01 2.35 16.62
CA GLY A 486 -5.74 3.74 16.96
C GLY A 486 -4.30 4.17 16.68
N LYS A 487 -4.09 5.48 16.50
CA LYS A 487 -2.75 6.08 16.37
C LYS A 487 -2.43 6.95 17.58
N VAL A 488 -1.26 6.75 18.17
CA VAL A 488 -0.72 7.59 19.22
C VAL A 488 0.57 8.22 18.75
N VAL A 489 0.70 9.53 18.90
CA VAL A 489 1.96 10.25 18.67
C VAL A 489 2.47 10.77 20.02
N TRP A 490 3.68 10.35 20.33
CA TRP A 490 4.29 10.55 21.62
C TRP A 490 5.61 11.30 21.49
N PRO A 491 5.73 12.52 22.03
CA PRO A 491 6.99 13.23 22.12
C PRO A 491 7.76 12.83 23.39
N GLY A 492 9.06 13.04 23.38
CA GLY A 492 9.88 12.97 24.59
C GLY A 492 10.19 11.57 25.08
N LYS A 493 10.19 11.39 26.40
CA LYS A 493 10.62 10.16 27.08
C LYS A 493 9.63 9.01 26.84
N PRO A 494 10.07 7.74 26.95
CA PRO A 494 9.17 6.60 26.85
C PRO A 494 8.01 6.69 27.84
N PRO A 495 6.81 6.29 27.42
CA PRO A 495 5.63 6.36 28.27
C PRO A 495 5.77 5.46 29.49
N MET A 496 5.22 5.90 30.62
CA MET A 496 5.01 5.13 31.85
C MET A 496 6.21 4.86 32.73
N ILE A 497 7.45 5.14 32.31
CA ILE A 497 8.61 4.98 33.18
C ILE A 497 8.56 6.02 34.31
N PHE A 498 8.14 7.24 33.97
CA PHE A 498 8.05 8.37 34.85
C PHE A 498 6.58 8.78 35.04
N GLN A 499 5.91 8.18 36.02
CA GLN A 499 4.60 8.66 36.45
C GLN A 499 4.79 9.59 37.66
N MET A 500 4.36 10.83 37.50
CA MET A 500 4.36 11.78 38.60
C MET A 500 3.13 11.57 39.49
N ASP A 501 3.31 11.66 40.79
CA ASP A 501 2.20 11.86 41.71
C ASP A 501 1.66 13.30 41.55
N LEU A 502 0.46 13.43 40.99
CA LEU A 502 -0.16 14.73 40.74
C LEU A 502 -0.50 15.49 42.02
N ALA A 503 -0.70 14.80 43.14
CA ALA A 503 -1.03 15.45 44.42
C ALA A 503 0.20 16.14 45.04
N THR A 504 1.38 15.54 44.90
CA THR A 504 2.62 16.04 45.48
C THR A 504 3.49 16.79 44.45
N GLY A 505 3.25 16.58 43.16
CA GLY A 505 4.08 17.11 42.07
C GLY A 505 5.47 16.47 41.97
N ASN A 506 5.68 15.34 42.64
CA ASN A 506 6.96 14.65 42.68
C ASN A 506 6.99 13.37 41.87
N TYR A 507 8.15 13.05 41.31
CA TYR A 507 8.41 11.72 40.75
C TYR A 507 8.69 10.71 41.84
N PRO A 508 8.31 9.44 41.66
CA PRO A 508 8.75 8.38 42.57
C PRO A 508 10.28 8.26 42.52
N PRO A 509 10.90 7.79 43.60
CA PRO A 509 12.31 7.45 43.58
C PRO A 509 12.65 6.48 42.46
N MET A 510 13.85 6.56 41.89
CA MET A 510 14.28 5.69 40.75
C MET A 510 14.07 4.20 41.04
N SER A 511 14.16 3.76 42.30
CA SER A 511 13.90 2.38 42.73
C SER A 511 12.43 1.95 42.62
N GLN A 512 11.50 2.89 42.46
CA GLN A 512 10.07 2.65 42.36
C GLN A 512 9.55 2.92 40.91
N MET A 513 10.42 3.28 39.99
CA MET A 513 10.06 3.49 38.60
C MET A 513 9.78 2.15 37.89
N ASN A 514 8.73 2.10 37.06
CA ASN A 514 8.43 0.89 36.32
C ASN A 514 9.22 0.84 34.98
N TRP A 515 10.42 0.30 35.07
CA TRP A 515 11.31 0.16 33.91
C TRP A 515 10.81 -0.83 32.84
N SER A 516 9.94 -1.75 33.22
CA SER A 516 9.34 -2.71 32.28
C SER A 516 8.13 -2.15 31.53
N ALA A 517 7.61 -1.00 31.94
CA ALA A 517 6.37 -0.43 31.43
C ALA A 517 6.33 -0.29 29.88
N PRO A 518 7.36 0.19 29.18
CA PRO A 518 7.33 0.24 27.72
C PRO A 518 7.21 -1.13 27.07
N ASN A 519 7.82 -2.16 27.64
CA ASN A 519 7.69 -3.53 27.12
C ASN A 519 6.30 -4.10 27.41
N GLU A 520 5.77 -3.92 28.59
CA GLU A 520 4.44 -4.40 28.97
C GLU A 520 3.32 -3.70 28.18
N LEU A 521 3.41 -2.37 28.03
CA LEU A 521 2.42 -1.58 27.31
C LEU A 521 2.53 -1.73 25.80
N LEU A 522 3.74 -1.61 25.26
CA LEU A 522 3.98 -1.47 23.83
C LEU A 522 4.59 -2.72 23.18
N GLY A 523 5.10 -3.68 23.98
CA GLY A 523 5.85 -4.81 23.47
C GLY A 523 7.20 -4.39 22.84
N VAL A 524 7.78 -3.29 23.34
CA VAL A 524 9.08 -2.77 22.88
C VAL A 524 10.10 -2.95 23.97
N PRO A 525 11.07 -3.88 23.84
CA PRO A 525 12.12 -4.07 24.83
C PRO A 525 12.91 -2.78 25.03
N HIS A 526 13.02 -2.36 26.28
CA HIS A 526 13.78 -1.19 26.68
C HIS A 526 15.03 -1.65 27.43
N ASP A 527 16.18 -1.13 27.05
CA ASP A 527 17.41 -1.35 27.79
C ASP A 527 17.59 -0.25 28.83
N ALA A 528 17.50 -0.62 30.11
CA ALA A 528 17.59 0.30 31.22
C ALA A 528 18.96 1.01 31.39
N ALA A 529 19.98 0.60 30.62
CA ALA A 529 21.34 1.15 30.72
C ALA A 529 21.51 2.54 30.06
N LEU A 530 20.46 3.19 29.57
CA LEU A 530 20.55 4.27 28.61
C LEU A 530 20.14 5.65 29.14
N PHE A 531 20.78 6.11 30.24
CA PHE A 531 20.62 7.48 30.72
C PHE A 531 21.53 8.52 30.05
N ASP A 532 22.47 8.09 29.21
CA ASP A 532 23.39 9.01 28.54
C ASP A 532 22.72 9.66 27.33
N MET A 533 22.74 11.00 27.32
CA MET A 533 22.31 11.81 26.18
C MET A 533 23.23 11.59 24.99
N ARG A 534 22.83 10.74 24.06
CA ARG A 534 23.57 10.38 22.85
C ARG A 534 23.19 11.22 21.66
N GLY A 535 24.13 11.35 20.72
CA GLY A 535 23.84 11.87 19.42
C GLY A 535 22.95 10.88 18.64
N ALA A 536 21.91 11.38 18.01
CA ALA A 536 21.05 10.62 17.12
C ALA A 536 20.88 11.37 15.78
N HIS A 537 20.53 10.63 14.72
CA HIS A 537 20.27 11.21 13.40
C HIS A 537 19.08 10.53 12.72
N ALA A 538 18.42 11.28 11.84
CA ALA A 538 17.27 10.79 11.09
C ALA A 538 17.68 9.72 10.08
N THR A 539 16.87 8.67 9.97
CA THR A 539 16.88 7.77 8.81
C THR A 539 16.19 8.44 7.62
N VAL A 540 16.22 7.82 6.44
CA VAL A 540 15.44 8.28 5.27
C VAL A 540 13.94 8.41 5.61
N ALA A 541 13.39 7.48 6.37
CA ALA A 541 11.99 7.55 6.83
C ALA A 541 11.75 8.72 7.79
N GLY A 542 12.68 8.98 8.71
CA GLY A 542 12.60 10.10 9.63
C GLY A 542 12.73 11.46 8.95
N THR A 543 13.59 11.58 7.97
CA THR A 543 13.74 12.82 7.19
C THR A 543 12.44 13.19 6.45
N ARG A 544 11.67 12.19 6.00
CA ARG A 544 10.37 12.40 5.33
C ARG A 544 9.30 13.05 6.22
N ILE A 545 9.35 12.83 7.52
CA ILE A 545 8.47 13.47 8.50
C ILE A 545 9.09 14.69 9.17
N GLY A 546 10.17 15.24 8.59
CA GLY A 546 10.80 16.46 9.07
C GLY A 546 11.67 16.30 10.33
N LEU A 547 12.10 15.08 10.69
CA LEU A 547 13.04 14.92 11.80
C LEU A 547 14.33 15.70 11.51
N PRO A 548 14.89 16.40 12.53
CA PRO A 548 16.15 17.10 12.36
C PRO A 548 17.27 16.14 11.99
N ALA A 549 18.24 16.62 11.21
CA ALA A 549 19.36 15.79 10.78
C ALA A 549 20.14 15.18 11.96
N ARG A 550 20.19 15.90 13.07
CA ARG A 550 20.84 15.44 14.32
C ARG A 550 20.10 16.01 15.53
N TRP A 551 20.01 15.19 16.60
CA TRP A 551 19.52 15.60 17.94
C TRP A 551 20.22 14.81 19.02
N ARG A 552 19.91 15.08 20.27
CA ARG A 552 20.33 14.24 21.40
C ARG A 552 19.14 13.50 21.98
N ASP A 553 19.31 12.23 22.23
CA ASP A 553 18.30 11.37 22.83
C ASP A 553 18.94 10.43 23.88
N SER A 554 18.18 10.10 24.89
CA SER A 554 18.63 9.18 25.97
C SER A 554 17.77 7.91 26.03
N TRP A 555 16.82 7.70 25.10
CA TRP A 555 15.78 6.69 25.22
C TRP A 555 15.60 5.89 23.93
N SER A 556 16.68 5.36 23.44
CA SER A 556 16.64 4.49 22.26
C SER A 556 16.26 3.06 22.64
N VAL A 557 15.65 2.33 21.71
CA VAL A 557 15.22 0.93 21.87
C VAL A 557 15.85 0.03 20.82
N ALA A 558 15.87 -1.28 21.08
CA ALA A 558 16.37 -2.21 20.08
C ALA A 558 15.56 -2.14 18.78
N PRO A 559 16.19 -1.98 17.59
CA PRO A 559 15.47 -1.86 16.31
C PRO A 559 14.56 -3.04 16.01
N ALA A 560 14.90 -4.25 16.46
CA ALA A 560 14.09 -5.45 16.29
C ALA A 560 12.73 -5.40 17.00
N GLY A 561 12.58 -4.51 18.02
CA GLY A 561 11.33 -4.35 18.77
C GLY A 561 10.31 -3.44 18.09
N VAL A 562 10.66 -2.74 17.00
CA VAL A 562 9.82 -1.72 16.37
C VAL A 562 9.53 -2.07 14.90
N THR A 563 8.48 -1.46 14.34
CA THR A 563 8.09 -1.73 12.94
C THR A 563 8.90 -0.88 11.96
N THR A 564 9.15 0.39 12.31
CA THR A 564 9.91 1.32 11.45
C THR A 564 10.84 2.15 12.33
N VAL A 565 12.11 2.24 11.94
CA VAL A 565 13.08 3.11 12.58
C VAL A 565 13.12 4.44 11.85
N LEU A 566 12.76 5.51 12.54
CA LEU A 566 12.76 6.89 12.04
C LEU A 566 14.08 7.61 12.31
N GLY A 567 14.78 7.22 13.37
CA GLY A 567 16.09 7.75 13.71
C GLY A 567 16.87 6.78 14.56
N VAL A 568 18.20 6.84 14.45
CA VAL A 568 19.13 5.97 15.15
C VAL A 568 20.13 6.78 15.96
N ASP A 569 20.53 6.25 17.10
CA ASP A 569 21.61 6.82 17.93
C ASP A 569 23.01 6.31 17.50
N GLU A 570 24.05 6.78 18.17
CA GLU A 570 25.44 6.42 17.90
C GLU A 570 25.74 4.92 18.05
N TRP A 571 24.86 4.16 18.72
CA TRP A 571 25.00 2.72 18.91
C TRP A 571 24.09 1.91 17.97
N GLY A 572 23.38 2.60 17.06
CA GLY A 572 22.47 1.96 16.10
C GLY A 572 21.11 1.58 16.70
N LEU A 573 20.77 2.07 17.88
CA LEU A 573 19.47 1.86 18.50
C LEU A 573 18.44 2.86 17.95
N ALA A 574 17.15 2.47 17.94
CA ALA A 574 16.07 3.29 17.45
C ALA A 574 15.73 4.41 18.44
N ALA A 575 16.09 5.64 18.10
CA ALA A 575 15.86 6.86 18.86
C ALA A 575 14.53 7.54 18.53
N ALA A 576 14.01 7.33 17.31
CA ALA A 576 12.65 7.68 16.89
C ALA A 576 12.09 6.49 16.10
N TRP A 577 10.83 6.13 16.31
CA TRP A 577 10.32 4.86 15.80
C TRP A 577 8.80 4.77 15.77
N ILE A 578 8.31 3.77 15.02
CA ILE A 578 6.91 3.36 14.97
C ILE A 578 6.80 1.90 15.39
N LYS A 579 5.85 1.61 16.25
CA LYS A 579 5.35 0.27 16.54
C LYS A 579 3.92 0.14 16.08
N ARG A 580 3.67 -0.76 15.12
CA ARG A 580 2.32 -1.09 14.66
C ARG A 580 1.75 -2.24 15.47
N TYR A 581 0.43 -2.22 15.57
CA TYR A 581 -0.40 -3.27 16.16
C TYR A 581 -1.37 -3.79 15.08
N SER A 582 -2.55 -4.27 15.44
CA SER A 582 -3.61 -4.53 14.47
C SER A 582 -4.14 -3.20 13.91
N GLY A 583 -4.38 -3.13 12.61
CA GLY A 583 -4.94 -1.94 11.95
C GLY A 583 -4.26 -1.56 10.63
N PRO A 584 -4.85 -0.61 9.88
CA PRO A 584 -4.34 -0.20 8.58
C PRO A 584 -2.99 0.54 8.69
N PRO A 585 -2.25 0.71 7.57
CA PRO A 585 -1.06 1.56 7.52
C PRO A 585 -1.32 2.97 8.09
N GLY A 586 -0.35 3.52 8.80
CA GLY A 586 -0.47 4.84 9.44
C GLY A 586 -1.11 4.83 10.84
N THR A 587 -1.34 3.64 11.42
CA THR A 587 -1.80 3.45 12.81
C THR A 587 -0.68 2.95 13.72
N GLY A 588 -0.92 2.90 15.02
CA GLY A 588 0.02 2.40 16.02
C GLY A 588 0.67 3.49 16.85
N PHE A 589 1.73 3.16 17.58
CA PHE A 589 2.45 4.08 18.44
C PHE A 589 3.67 4.67 17.72
N VAL A 590 3.74 6.01 17.65
CA VAL A 590 4.82 6.76 17.02
C VAL A 590 5.56 7.56 18.08
N ARG A 591 6.82 7.23 18.30
CA ARG A 591 7.70 8.04 19.14
C ARG A 591 8.53 8.98 18.27
N VAL A 592 8.47 10.27 18.60
CA VAL A 592 9.33 11.30 18.01
C VAL A 592 10.18 11.96 19.08
N PRO A 593 11.42 12.37 18.78
CA PRO A 593 12.24 13.09 19.73
C PRO A 593 11.80 14.56 19.82
N GLY A 594 11.96 15.14 20.99
CA GLY A 594 11.80 16.57 21.20
C GLY A 594 10.36 17.05 21.17
N ASP A 595 10.22 18.35 20.99
CA ASP A 595 9.02 19.14 21.24
C ASP A 595 8.68 20.09 20.08
N ASP A 596 9.26 19.88 18.90
CA ASP A 596 8.90 20.65 17.71
C ASP A 596 7.48 20.28 17.24
N PRO A 597 6.48 21.20 17.39
CA PRO A 597 5.10 20.91 17.04
C PRO A 597 4.91 20.54 15.56
N MET A 598 5.77 20.99 14.66
CA MET A 598 5.69 20.67 13.25
C MET A 598 6.10 19.21 12.99
N VAL A 599 7.17 18.72 13.61
CA VAL A 599 7.60 17.32 13.52
C VAL A 599 6.54 16.39 14.10
N ILE A 600 5.96 16.76 15.25
CA ILE A 600 4.89 15.98 15.88
C ILE A 600 3.65 15.95 14.96
N TYR A 601 3.32 17.07 14.30
CA TYR A 601 2.21 17.17 13.35
C TYR A 601 2.42 16.27 12.12
N GLU A 602 3.57 16.32 11.51
CA GLU A 602 3.91 15.45 10.37
C GLU A 602 3.84 13.96 10.75
N ALA A 603 4.28 13.62 11.97
CA ALA A 603 4.13 12.26 12.51
C ALA A 603 2.66 11.88 12.75
N ALA A 604 1.80 12.83 13.13
CA ALA A 604 0.38 12.60 13.38
C ALA A 604 -0.41 12.42 12.08
N GLU A 605 -0.18 13.26 11.07
CA GLU A 605 -0.92 13.26 9.80
C GLU A 605 -0.27 12.36 8.75
N GLY A 606 1.04 12.19 8.79
CA GLY A 606 1.78 11.39 7.82
C GLY A 606 1.42 9.89 7.89
N ILE A 607 1.43 9.25 6.72
CA ILE A 607 1.44 7.79 6.56
C ILE A 607 2.92 7.38 6.54
N VAL A 608 3.45 7.02 7.70
CA VAL A 608 4.84 6.56 7.80
C VAL A 608 4.89 5.05 7.94
#